data_a1d72d519e75b1ec03868f000584dce9
#
_entry.id   a1d72d519e75b1ec03868f000584dce9
#
_cell.length_a   1.000
_cell.length_b   1.000
_cell.length_c   1.000
_cell.angle_alpha   90.00
_cell.angle_beta   90.00
_cell.angle_gamma   90.00
#
_symmetry.space_group_name_H-M   'P 1'
#
loop_
_entity.id
_entity.type
_entity.pdbx_description
1 polymer ?
#
loop_
_entity_poly.entity_id
_entity_poly.type
_entity_poly.pdbx_seq_one_letter_code
_entity_poly.pdbx_strand_id
1 'polypeptide(L)'
;MHAYKLICGLVCWLIALPTWSSYAIYIGKNLTADGSVMIGGSGDEVSSHWLEVVPAATHAKDATITVGVTDAAFMPGEFTEIPQAAETYRYLTMNYSEYEGFPPPLTNGGLNEHNVAGRDVWSPSRPELVAMTPNPQTGPQYSDLSRIAMERARTAREAVEIIGELINEYGYSTYGGNSHMFADENEGWVLLNFAGGQGLWIAERLGPDDIRMSYPGYI
;
A
#
# COMPACT_ATOMS: atom_id res chain seq x y z
N MET A 1 49.23 -14.43 11.71
CA MET A 1 48.33 -14.65 10.55
C MET A 1 46.88 -15.10 10.92
N HIS A 2 46.59 -15.57 12.13
CA HIS A 2 45.26 -16.06 12.53
C HIS A 2 44.34 -14.97 13.11
N ALA A 3 44.88 -13.91 13.69
CA ALA A 3 44.08 -12.83 14.29
C ALA A 3 43.31 -11.98 13.25
N TYR A 4 43.87 -11.74 12.10
CA TYR A 4 43.22 -10.95 11.04
C TYR A 4 42.01 -11.67 10.41
N LYS A 5 41.99 -13.00 10.35
CA LYS A 5 40.87 -13.79 9.84
C LYS A 5 39.68 -13.75 10.82
N LEU A 6 39.91 -13.67 12.11
CA LEU A 6 38.84 -13.56 13.11
C LEU A 6 38.19 -12.15 13.09
N ILE A 7 38.98 -11.11 12.90
CA ILE A 7 38.52 -9.72 12.85
C ILE A 7 37.69 -9.48 11.58
N CYS A 8 38.11 -9.99 10.42
CA CYS A 8 37.31 -9.91 9.19
C CYS A 8 35.97 -10.68 9.32
N GLY A 9 35.95 -11.84 9.95
CA GLY A 9 34.72 -12.60 10.19
C GLY A 9 33.76 -11.87 11.13
N LEU A 10 34.27 -11.21 12.18
CA LEU A 10 33.45 -10.44 13.13
C LEU A 10 32.89 -9.15 12.51
N VAL A 11 33.66 -8.47 11.67
CA VAL A 11 33.21 -7.25 10.97
C VAL A 11 32.16 -7.57 9.93
N CYS A 12 32.25 -8.70 9.21
CA CYS A 12 31.18 -9.14 8.30
C CYS A 12 29.86 -9.49 9.03
N TRP A 13 29.91 -9.97 10.27
CA TRP A 13 28.71 -10.24 11.07
C TRP A 13 28.05 -8.97 11.62
N LEU A 14 28.78 -7.89 11.80
CA LEU A 14 28.26 -6.63 12.32
C LEU A 14 27.60 -5.74 11.22
N ILE A 15 27.69 -6.12 9.94
CA ILE A 15 27.14 -5.36 8.82
C ILE A 15 25.88 -6.01 8.23
N ALA A 16 25.43 -7.16 8.75
CA ALA A 16 24.13 -7.73 8.39
C ALA A 16 23.01 -6.91 9.09
N LEU A 17 22.75 -5.71 8.59
CA LEU A 17 21.53 -4.99 8.92
C LEU A 17 20.34 -5.78 8.36
N PRO A 18 19.22 -5.87 9.09
CA PRO A 18 18.03 -6.46 8.53
C PRO A 18 17.64 -5.69 7.26
N THR A 19 17.72 -6.34 6.13
CA THR A 19 17.25 -5.77 4.86
C THR A 19 15.76 -6.03 4.77
N TRP A 20 14.96 -5.02 4.99
CA TRP A 20 13.53 -5.05 4.71
C TRP A 20 13.36 -5.09 3.20
N SER A 21 12.73 -6.14 2.67
CA SER A 21 12.76 -6.45 1.24
C SER A 21 11.38 -6.44 0.58
N SER A 22 10.47 -5.57 1.02
CA SER A 22 9.22 -5.35 0.30
C SER A 22 9.49 -4.72 -1.06
N TYR A 23 8.78 -5.16 -2.10
CA TYR A 23 8.80 -4.52 -3.41
C TYR A 23 7.50 -4.74 -4.16
N ALA A 24 7.24 -3.88 -5.15
CA ALA A 24 6.25 -4.07 -6.19
C ALA A 24 6.90 -3.88 -7.56
N ILE A 25 6.42 -4.59 -8.56
CA ILE A 25 6.87 -4.49 -9.94
C ILE A 25 5.67 -4.40 -10.88
N TYR A 26 5.77 -3.53 -11.88
CA TYR A 26 4.87 -3.41 -13.02
C TYR A 26 5.63 -3.75 -14.30
N ILE A 27 4.99 -4.49 -15.19
CA ILE A 27 5.50 -4.77 -16.54
C ILE A 27 4.37 -4.51 -17.53
N GLY A 28 4.60 -3.57 -18.45
CA GLY A 28 3.64 -3.17 -19.48
C GLY A 28 3.42 -4.26 -20.54
N LYS A 29 2.27 -4.26 -21.16
CA LYS A 29 1.79 -5.32 -22.06
C LYS A 29 2.64 -5.55 -23.31
N ASN A 30 3.39 -4.55 -23.79
CA ASN A 30 4.28 -4.72 -24.93
C ASN A 30 5.58 -5.49 -24.59
N LEU A 31 5.84 -5.72 -23.31
CA LEU A 31 7.02 -6.41 -22.80
C LEU A 31 6.75 -7.86 -22.38
N THR A 32 5.51 -8.32 -22.50
CA THR A 32 5.09 -9.68 -22.17
C THR A 32 4.83 -10.50 -23.44
N ALA A 33 4.99 -11.82 -23.36
CA ALA A 33 4.86 -12.68 -24.53
C ALA A 33 3.42 -12.80 -25.07
N ASP A 34 2.43 -12.58 -24.21
CA ASP A 34 1.00 -12.73 -24.52
C ASP A 34 0.23 -11.42 -24.52
N GLY A 35 0.91 -10.27 -24.31
CA GLY A 35 0.27 -8.96 -24.27
C GLY A 35 -0.46 -8.66 -22.95
N SER A 36 -0.24 -9.44 -21.91
CA SER A 36 -0.79 -9.16 -20.57
C SER A 36 0.00 -8.05 -19.86
N VAL A 37 -0.68 -7.28 -19.02
CA VAL A 37 -0.02 -6.45 -18.01
C VAL A 37 0.29 -7.31 -16.79
N MET A 38 1.48 -7.16 -16.22
CA MET A 38 1.86 -7.91 -15.02
C MET A 38 2.12 -6.94 -13.86
N ILE A 39 1.60 -7.29 -12.68
CA ILE A 39 1.93 -6.64 -11.42
C ILE A 39 2.18 -7.71 -10.37
N GLY A 40 3.15 -7.49 -9.51
CA GLY A 40 3.49 -8.42 -8.44
C GLY A 40 4.36 -7.76 -7.40
N GLY A 41 4.67 -8.51 -6.35
CA GLY A 41 5.53 -8.00 -5.28
C GLY A 41 5.68 -8.99 -4.14
N SER A 42 6.50 -8.62 -3.18
CA SER A 42 6.63 -9.33 -1.91
C SER A 42 6.47 -8.35 -0.75
N GLY A 43 6.11 -8.88 0.42
CA GLY A 43 6.07 -8.19 1.69
C GLY A 43 6.90 -8.96 2.71
N ASP A 44 7.24 -8.29 3.79
CA ASP A 44 8.07 -8.82 4.88
C ASP A 44 7.39 -8.61 6.24
N GLU A 45 6.07 -8.63 6.24
CA GLU A 45 5.26 -8.50 7.45
C GLU A 45 5.40 -9.75 8.32
N VAL A 46 5.69 -9.54 9.61
CA VAL A 46 5.83 -10.62 10.59
C VAL A 46 4.46 -11.04 11.11
N SER A 47 3.72 -11.79 10.31
CA SER A 47 2.37 -12.24 10.66
C SER A 47 1.96 -13.45 9.82
N SER A 48 0.80 -14.04 10.13
CA SER A 48 0.21 -15.08 9.29
C SER A 48 -0.47 -14.47 8.08
N HIS A 49 -0.25 -15.07 6.91
CA HIS A 49 -0.83 -14.64 5.63
C HIS A 49 -1.77 -15.69 5.07
N TRP A 50 -2.85 -15.26 4.43
CA TRP A 50 -3.78 -16.15 3.73
C TRP A 50 -4.41 -15.47 2.52
N LEU A 51 -4.73 -16.29 1.51
CA LEU A 51 -5.50 -15.85 0.36
C LEU A 51 -6.99 -15.84 0.72
N GLU A 52 -7.68 -14.74 0.40
CA GLU A 52 -9.11 -14.59 0.63
C GLU A 52 -9.83 -14.11 -0.63
N VAL A 53 -11.06 -14.58 -0.79
CA VAL A 53 -12.02 -14.06 -1.76
C VAL A 53 -13.04 -13.24 -1.01
N VAL A 54 -12.99 -11.93 -1.13
CA VAL A 54 -13.98 -11.03 -0.57
C VAL A 54 -15.13 -10.92 -1.58
N PRO A 55 -16.39 -11.27 -1.22
CA PRO A 55 -17.52 -11.20 -2.13
C PRO A 55 -17.92 -9.75 -2.43
N ALA A 56 -18.53 -9.55 -3.59
CA ALA A 56 -19.24 -8.30 -3.88
C ALA A 56 -20.41 -8.13 -2.89
N ALA A 57 -20.71 -6.89 -2.52
CA ALA A 57 -21.77 -6.57 -1.58
C ALA A 57 -22.51 -5.29 -1.96
N THR A 58 -23.77 -5.20 -1.50
CA THR A 58 -24.59 -3.99 -1.56
C THR A 58 -24.77 -3.44 -0.15
N HIS A 59 -24.64 -2.15 0.00
CA HIS A 59 -24.69 -1.47 1.29
C HIS A 59 -25.86 -0.49 1.38
N ALA A 60 -26.31 -0.20 2.58
CA ALA A 60 -27.31 0.84 2.84
C ALA A 60 -26.78 2.21 2.41
N LYS A 61 -27.68 3.13 2.05
CA LYS A 61 -27.32 4.46 1.54
C LYS A 61 -26.47 5.29 2.51
N ASP A 62 -26.64 5.05 3.80
CA ASP A 62 -25.98 5.75 4.91
C ASP A 62 -24.94 4.89 5.62
N ALA A 63 -24.54 3.79 4.99
CA ALA A 63 -23.49 2.93 5.52
C ALA A 63 -22.16 3.66 5.59
N THR A 64 -21.42 3.41 6.67
CA THR A 64 -20.05 3.90 6.88
C THR A 64 -19.09 2.74 7.10
N ILE A 65 -17.82 3.01 6.93
CA ILE A 65 -16.72 2.14 7.34
C ILE A 65 -15.76 2.90 8.24
N THR A 66 -15.23 2.23 9.24
CA THR A 66 -14.17 2.75 10.10
C THR A 66 -12.82 2.52 9.45
N VAL A 67 -12.01 3.56 9.39
CA VAL A 67 -10.65 3.55 8.83
C VAL A 67 -9.66 4.19 9.79
N GLY A 68 -8.37 3.95 9.58
CA GLY A 68 -7.30 4.60 10.33
C GLY A 68 -6.53 3.65 11.25
N VAL A 69 -5.84 4.23 12.22
CA VAL A 69 -4.99 3.53 13.19
C VAL A 69 -5.39 3.89 14.61
N THR A 70 -4.96 3.08 15.57
CA THR A 70 -5.18 3.34 17.00
C THR A 70 -4.04 4.14 17.63
N ASP A 71 -4.19 4.47 18.91
CA ASP A 71 -3.15 5.07 19.74
C ASP A 71 -1.93 4.14 19.98
N ALA A 72 -2.08 2.85 19.73
CA ALA A 72 -1.00 1.86 19.82
C ALA A 72 -0.05 1.87 18.60
N ALA A 73 -0.42 2.55 17.51
CA ALA A 73 0.45 2.65 16.34
C ALA A 73 1.74 3.43 16.65
N PHE A 74 2.82 3.12 15.92
CA PHE A 74 4.09 3.86 16.03
C PHE A 74 3.91 5.38 15.91
N MET A 75 3.00 5.81 15.04
CA MET A 75 2.50 7.18 14.98
C MET A 75 1.02 7.14 15.38
N PRO A 76 0.68 7.54 16.62
CA PRO A 76 -0.68 7.40 17.17
C PRO A 76 -1.75 8.12 16.35
N GLY A 77 -2.92 7.48 16.22
CA GLY A 77 -4.04 8.04 15.50
C GLY A 77 -5.39 7.78 16.17
N GLU A 78 -6.42 8.24 15.52
CA GLU A 78 -7.82 8.04 15.87
C GLU A 78 -8.60 7.55 14.66
N PHE A 79 -9.61 6.73 14.89
CA PHE A 79 -10.47 6.24 13.83
C PHE A 79 -11.29 7.35 13.19
N THR A 80 -11.50 7.20 11.90
CA THR A 80 -12.35 8.07 11.08
C THR A 80 -13.46 7.23 10.46
N GLU A 81 -14.71 7.70 10.56
CA GLU A 81 -15.85 7.12 9.83
C GLU A 81 -15.94 7.78 8.46
N ILE A 82 -15.91 6.98 7.42
CA ILE A 82 -16.08 7.46 6.04
C ILE A 82 -17.25 6.76 5.35
N PRO A 83 -17.92 7.37 4.37
CA PRO A 83 -19.02 6.74 3.63
C PRO A 83 -18.59 5.45 2.93
N GLN A 84 -19.40 4.40 3.06
CA GLN A 84 -19.26 3.21 2.23
C GLN A 84 -19.90 3.44 0.85
N ALA A 85 -19.31 2.84 -0.19
CA ALA A 85 -19.94 2.80 -1.51
C ALA A 85 -21.24 1.99 -1.47
N ALA A 86 -22.23 2.35 -2.29
CA ALA A 86 -23.49 1.61 -2.38
C ALA A 86 -23.29 0.14 -2.82
N GLU A 87 -22.28 -0.09 -3.62
CA GLU A 87 -21.84 -1.41 -4.08
C GLU A 87 -20.33 -1.52 -3.96
N THR A 88 -19.84 -2.69 -3.51
CA THR A 88 -18.42 -3.03 -3.50
C THR A 88 -18.18 -4.26 -4.35
N TYR A 89 -17.07 -4.28 -5.06
CA TYR A 89 -16.71 -5.35 -6.00
C TYR A 89 -16.11 -6.54 -5.27
N ARG A 90 -16.27 -7.72 -5.89
CA ARG A 90 -15.55 -8.91 -5.46
C ARG A 90 -14.07 -8.77 -5.80
N TYR A 91 -13.22 -9.20 -4.87
CA TYR A 91 -11.77 -9.22 -5.10
C TYR A 91 -11.08 -10.38 -4.38
N LEU A 92 -9.92 -10.76 -4.93
CA LEU A 92 -8.94 -11.63 -4.28
C LEU A 92 -7.94 -10.75 -3.57
N THR A 93 -7.55 -11.15 -2.37
CA THR A 93 -6.53 -10.43 -1.59
C THR A 93 -5.66 -11.38 -0.80
N MET A 94 -4.44 -10.95 -0.53
CA MET A 94 -3.57 -11.58 0.43
C MET A 94 -3.66 -10.79 1.74
N ASN A 95 -4.41 -11.32 2.69
CA ASN A 95 -4.55 -10.73 4.00
C ASN A 95 -3.44 -11.18 4.93
N TYR A 96 -3.19 -10.40 5.98
CA TYR A 96 -2.30 -10.76 7.08
C TYR A 96 -2.94 -10.43 8.44
N SER A 97 -2.47 -11.13 9.49
CA SER A 97 -3.22 -11.23 10.75
C SER A 97 -3.12 -10.00 11.63
N GLU A 98 -1.98 -9.33 11.61
CA GLU A 98 -1.72 -8.27 12.59
C GLU A 98 -0.61 -7.31 12.15
N TYR A 99 -0.76 -6.07 12.55
CA TYR A 99 0.26 -5.04 12.58
C TYR A 99 -0.09 -4.07 13.73
N GLU A 100 0.87 -3.78 14.61
CA GLU A 100 0.60 -3.06 15.86
C GLU A 100 -0.04 -1.69 15.62
N GLY A 101 -1.22 -1.49 16.19
CA GLY A 101 -2.01 -0.26 16.03
C GLY A 101 -2.80 -0.16 14.74
N PHE A 102 -2.74 -1.17 13.87
CA PHE A 102 -3.50 -1.22 12.61
C PHE A 102 -4.58 -2.29 12.69
N PRO A 103 -5.87 -1.92 12.70
CA PRO A 103 -6.95 -2.90 12.82
C PRO A 103 -7.17 -3.67 11.52
N PRO A 104 -7.54 -4.96 11.61
CA PRO A 104 -7.94 -5.73 10.45
C PRO A 104 -9.27 -5.20 9.83
N PRO A 105 -9.54 -5.49 8.54
CA PRO A 105 -8.75 -6.34 7.67
C PRO A 105 -7.48 -5.67 7.16
N LEU A 106 -6.37 -6.43 7.12
CA LEU A 106 -5.07 -5.94 6.67
C LEU A 106 -4.69 -6.60 5.35
N THR A 107 -4.41 -5.80 4.33
CA THR A 107 -4.01 -6.25 3.00
C THR A 107 -3.02 -5.29 2.34
N ASN A 108 -2.22 -5.83 1.44
CA ASN A 108 -1.32 -5.04 0.60
C ASN A 108 -1.89 -4.82 -0.82
N GLY A 109 -3.15 -5.10 -1.05
CA GLY A 109 -3.82 -5.00 -2.35
C GLY A 109 -4.51 -6.29 -2.77
N GLY A 110 -4.58 -6.54 -4.07
CA GLY A 110 -5.30 -7.70 -4.59
C GLY A 110 -5.59 -7.61 -6.07
N LEU A 111 -6.63 -8.34 -6.49
CA LEU A 111 -7.17 -8.33 -7.86
C LEU A 111 -8.69 -8.36 -7.80
N ASN A 112 -9.35 -7.35 -8.33
CA ASN A 112 -10.80 -7.28 -8.33
C ASN A 112 -11.44 -7.84 -9.62
N GLU A 113 -12.76 -7.97 -9.62
CA GLU A 113 -13.53 -8.52 -10.75
C GLU A 113 -13.54 -7.66 -12.01
N HIS A 114 -13.02 -6.43 -11.94
CA HIS A 114 -12.80 -5.55 -13.09
C HIS A 114 -11.35 -5.59 -13.61
N ASN A 115 -10.57 -6.61 -13.21
CA ASN A 115 -9.17 -6.79 -13.58
C ASN A 115 -8.25 -5.65 -13.08
N VAL A 116 -8.65 -4.91 -12.05
CA VAL A 116 -7.75 -3.98 -11.38
C VAL A 116 -6.95 -4.74 -10.34
N ALA A 117 -5.65 -4.74 -10.49
CA ALA A 117 -4.72 -5.30 -9.54
C ALA A 117 -4.01 -4.19 -8.76
N GLY A 118 -3.72 -4.43 -7.48
CA GLY A 118 -3.04 -3.48 -6.61
C GLY A 118 -1.96 -4.14 -5.76
N ARG A 119 -0.88 -3.41 -5.53
CA ARG A 119 0.16 -3.76 -4.57
C ARG A 119 0.74 -2.50 -3.95
N ASP A 120 0.83 -2.47 -2.64
CA ASP A 120 1.49 -1.38 -1.91
C ASP A 120 2.88 -1.77 -1.41
N VAL A 121 3.69 -0.77 -1.11
CA VAL A 121 5.01 -0.90 -0.50
C VAL A 121 5.22 0.25 0.47
N TRP A 122 5.57 -0.08 1.72
CA TRP A 122 5.97 0.93 2.69
C TRP A 122 7.18 1.75 2.19
N SER A 123 7.16 3.06 2.46
CA SER A 123 8.25 3.96 2.10
C SER A 123 8.44 5.04 3.17
N PRO A 124 9.67 5.27 3.64
CA PRO A 124 9.92 6.27 4.68
C PRO A 124 9.81 7.68 4.11
N SER A 125 9.05 8.55 4.76
CA SER A 125 9.08 9.99 4.48
C SER A 125 10.29 10.67 5.13
N ARG A 126 10.61 11.86 4.66
CA ARG A 126 11.64 12.69 5.29
C ARG A 126 11.27 13.02 6.74
N PRO A 127 12.25 13.11 7.66
CA PRO A 127 11.98 13.42 9.07
C PRO A 127 11.15 14.68 9.30
N GLU A 128 11.33 15.70 8.43
CA GLU A 128 10.57 16.95 8.51
C GLU A 128 9.08 16.72 8.26
N LEU A 129 8.73 15.87 7.29
CA LEU A 129 7.34 15.52 7.00
C LEU A 129 6.74 14.66 8.13
N VAL A 130 7.51 13.72 8.67
CA VAL A 130 7.09 12.94 9.84
C VAL A 130 6.78 13.86 11.02
N ALA A 131 7.63 14.86 11.28
CA ALA A 131 7.42 15.83 12.35
C ALA A 131 6.20 16.76 12.14
N MET A 132 5.76 16.92 10.89
CA MET A 132 4.56 17.70 10.54
C MET A 132 3.26 16.91 10.63
N THR A 133 3.34 15.59 10.77
CA THR A 133 2.14 14.73 10.84
C THR A 133 1.32 15.07 12.08
N PRO A 134 0.00 15.28 11.96
CA PRO A 134 -0.86 15.52 13.11
C PRO A 134 -0.75 14.41 14.17
N ASN A 135 -0.92 14.80 15.43
CA ASN A 135 -0.98 13.84 16.53
C ASN A 135 -2.16 14.22 17.47
N PRO A 136 -3.23 13.41 17.52
CA PRO A 136 -3.43 12.18 16.75
C PRO A 136 -3.60 12.45 15.25
N GLN A 137 -3.18 11.50 14.42
CA GLN A 137 -3.48 11.51 12.99
C GLN A 137 -4.86 10.89 12.72
N THR A 138 -5.46 11.22 11.56
CA THR A 138 -6.77 10.74 11.14
C THR A 138 -6.75 10.32 9.67
N GLY A 139 -7.82 9.65 9.24
CA GLY A 139 -7.99 9.20 7.86
C GLY A 139 -7.53 7.77 7.61
N PRO A 140 -7.77 7.24 6.42
CA PRO A 140 -7.44 5.85 6.07
C PRO A 140 -5.93 5.59 6.16
N GLN A 141 -5.57 4.39 6.56
CA GLN A 141 -4.20 3.89 6.52
C GLN A 141 -3.96 3.10 5.21
N TYR A 142 -2.71 2.69 4.93
CA TYR A 142 -2.32 2.08 3.65
C TYR A 142 -3.17 0.86 3.26
N SER A 143 -3.52 0.00 4.21
CA SER A 143 -4.34 -1.18 3.95
C SER A 143 -5.81 -0.82 3.69
N ASP A 144 -6.34 0.21 4.36
CA ASP A 144 -7.66 0.77 4.05
C ASP A 144 -7.70 1.29 2.61
N LEU A 145 -6.68 2.06 2.20
CA LEU A 145 -6.58 2.60 0.83
C LEU A 145 -6.51 1.47 -0.20
N SER A 146 -5.67 0.45 0.06
CA SER A 146 -5.55 -0.72 -0.80
C SER A 146 -6.87 -1.48 -0.92
N ARG A 147 -7.55 -1.74 0.20
CA ARG A 147 -8.84 -2.39 0.25
C ARG A 147 -9.92 -1.59 -0.49
N ILE A 148 -10.05 -0.30 -0.19
CA ILE A 148 -11.07 0.57 -0.81
C ILE A 148 -10.85 0.67 -2.33
N ALA A 149 -9.61 0.72 -2.80
CA ALA A 149 -9.32 0.66 -4.23
C ALA A 149 -9.83 -0.65 -4.86
N MET A 150 -9.59 -1.81 -4.23
CA MET A 150 -10.12 -3.09 -4.73
C MET A 150 -11.64 -3.16 -4.70
N GLU A 151 -12.28 -2.58 -3.68
CA GLU A 151 -13.72 -2.56 -3.51
C GLU A 151 -14.44 -1.66 -4.54
N ARG A 152 -13.80 -0.63 -5.09
CA ARG A 152 -14.49 0.46 -5.77
C ARG A 152 -13.99 0.80 -7.18
N ALA A 153 -12.75 0.45 -7.52
CA ALA A 153 -12.14 0.86 -8.78
C ALA A 153 -12.45 -0.09 -9.95
N ARG A 154 -12.70 0.47 -11.12
CA ARG A 154 -12.88 -0.27 -12.39
C ARG A 154 -11.68 -0.16 -13.32
N THR A 155 -10.77 0.76 -13.04
CA THR A 155 -9.52 0.96 -13.78
C THR A 155 -8.39 1.30 -12.79
N ALA A 156 -7.15 1.11 -13.21
CA ALA A 156 -5.98 1.50 -12.43
C ALA A 156 -5.96 3.01 -12.13
N ARG A 157 -6.40 3.83 -13.08
CA ARG A 157 -6.54 5.27 -12.90
C ARG A 157 -7.58 5.62 -11.84
N GLU A 158 -8.76 5.02 -11.92
CA GLU A 158 -9.84 5.24 -10.94
C GLU A 158 -9.39 4.84 -9.53
N ALA A 159 -8.59 3.78 -9.37
CA ALA A 159 -8.00 3.41 -8.08
C ALA A 159 -7.16 4.54 -7.48
N VAL A 160 -6.32 5.17 -8.29
CA VAL A 160 -5.50 6.32 -7.87
C VAL A 160 -6.38 7.53 -7.51
N GLU A 161 -7.38 7.84 -8.32
CA GLU A 161 -8.29 8.96 -8.09
C GLU A 161 -9.06 8.76 -6.78
N ILE A 162 -9.62 7.57 -6.53
CA ILE A 162 -10.35 7.24 -5.30
C ILE A 162 -9.47 7.42 -4.06
N ILE A 163 -8.28 6.81 -4.03
CA ILE A 163 -7.43 6.91 -2.83
C ILE A 163 -6.84 8.30 -2.65
N GLY A 164 -6.54 9.02 -3.74
CA GLY A 164 -6.08 10.40 -3.70
C GLY A 164 -7.15 11.36 -3.13
N GLU A 165 -8.42 11.19 -3.52
CA GLU A 165 -9.55 11.93 -2.99
C GLU A 165 -9.75 11.65 -1.49
N LEU A 166 -9.66 10.40 -1.06
CA LEU A 166 -9.75 10.03 0.36
C LEU A 166 -8.65 10.68 1.20
N ILE A 167 -7.42 10.70 0.69
CA ILE A 167 -6.29 11.37 1.35
C ILE A 167 -6.54 12.88 1.44
N ASN A 168 -7.07 13.50 0.39
CA ASN A 168 -7.37 14.94 0.38
C ASN A 168 -8.49 15.32 1.37
N GLU A 169 -9.51 14.46 1.49
CA GLU A 169 -10.69 14.75 2.30
C GLU A 169 -10.49 14.41 3.78
N TYR A 170 -9.91 13.24 4.08
CA TYR A 170 -9.83 12.69 5.43
C TYR A 170 -8.43 12.68 6.03
N GLY A 171 -7.40 12.91 5.23
CA GLY A 171 -6.01 12.73 5.65
C GLY A 171 -5.49 11.32 5.35
N TYR A 172 -4.33 11.03 5.90
CA TYR A 172 -3.67 9.74 5.77
C TYR A 172 -3.01 9.36 7.10
N SER A 173 -3.46 8.26 7.69
CA SER A 173 -2.86 7.68 8.87
C SER A 173 -1.66 6.84 8.46
N THR A 174 -0.47 7.39 8.66
CA THR A 174 0.79 6.83 8.19
C THR A 174 1.65 6.25 9.31
N TYR A 175 2.59 5.43 8.94
CA TYR A 175 3.74 4.99 9.74
C TYR A 175 5.08 5.35 9.06
N GLY A 176 5.04 6.33 8.14
CA GLY A 176 6.19 6.86 7.41
C GLY A 176 5.86 7.31 6.00
N GLY A 177 4.90 6.68 5.35
CA GLY A 177 4.50 6.89 3.96
C GLY A 177 4.36 5.57 3.22
N ASN A 178 3.87 5.61 2.00
CA ASN A 178 3.61 4.41 1.20
C ASN A 178 3.68 4.68 -0.30
N SER A 179 3.83 3.62 -1.08
CA SER A 179 3.64 3.60 -2.54
C SER A 179 2.54 2.61 -2.87
N HIS A 180 1.52 3.03 -3.60
CA HIS A 180 0.49 2.15 -4.13
C HIS A 180 0.68 2.00 -5.63
N MET A 181 0.86 0.79 -6.10
CA MET A 181 0.95 0.47 -7.51
C MET A 181 -0.34 -0.23 -7.94
N PHE A 182 -1.01 0.31 -8.96
CA PHE A 182 -2.20 -0.27 -9.55
C PHE A 182 -1.97 -0.57 -11.02
N ALA A 183 -2.63 -1.60 -11.51
CA ALA A 183 -2.61 -1.93 -12.93
C ALA A 183 -3.97 -2.49 -13.36
N ASP A 184 -4.32 -2.23 -14.61
CA ASP A 184 -5.39 -2.91 -15.34
C ASP A 184 -4.84 -3.49 -16.65
N GLU A 185 -5.68 -4.00 -17.50
CA GLU A 185 -5.28 -4.61 -18.79
C GLU A 185 -4.64 -3.63 -19.79
N ASN A 186 -4.68 -2.31 -19.51
CA ASN A 186 -4.22 -1.27 -20.44
C ASN A 186 -3.00 -0.51 -19.93
N GLU A 187 -2.93 -0.25 -18.64
CA GLU A 187 -1.93 0.64 -18.06
C GLU A 187 -1.66 0.34 -16.59
N GLY A 188 -0.61 0.93 -16.07
CA GLY A 188 -0.31 0.98 -14.65
C GLY A 188 -0.28 2.41 -14.14
N TRP A 189 -0.36 2.54 -12.83
CA TRP A 189 -0.20 3.76 -12.07
C TRP A 189 0.57 3.49 -10.78
N VAL A 190 1.39 4.44 -10.39
CA VAL A 190 1.98 4.44 -9.06
C VAL A 190 1.61 5.74 -8.36
N LEU A 191 1.05 5.62 -7.15
CA LEU A 191 0.77 6.74 -6.26
C LEU A 191 1.72 6.66 -5.07
N LEU A 192 2.40 7.75 -4.79
CA LEU A 192 3.24 7.94 -3.61
C LEU A 192 2.53 8.86 -2.64
N ASN A 193 2.34 8.44 -1.41
CA ASN A 193 1.77 9.25 -0.35
C ASN A 193 2.74 9.35 0.83
N PHE A 194 2.75 10.52 1.44
CA PHE A 194 3.78 10.93 2.39
C PHE A 194 3.19 11.24 3.76
N ALA A 195 4.01 11.16 4.80
CA ALA A 195 3.70 11.75 6.09
C ALA A 195 3.54 13.29 5.96
N GLY A 196 3.01 13.95 6.99
CA GLY A 196 2.94 15.41 7.10
C GLY A 196 1.54 15.99 6.98
N GLY A 197 0.50 15.16 6.87
CA GLY A 197 -0.90 15.60 6.86
C GLY A 197 -1.60 15.41 5.53
N GLN A 198 -2.66 16.16 5.30
CA GLN A 198 -3.56 16.03 4.15
C GLN A 198 -2.93 16.45 2.82
N GLY A 199 -3.31 15.78 1.73
CA GLY A 199 -3.02 16.19 0.37
C GLY A 199 -1.57 15.96 -0.09
N LEU A 200 -0.75 15.29 0.70
CA LEU A 200 0.65 15.03 0.34
C LEU A 200 0.78 13.71 -0.44
N TRP A 201 0.40 13.73 -1.69
CA TRP A 201 0.59 12.62 -2.60
C TRP A 201 0.89 13.07 -4.03
N ILE A 202 1.51 12.21 -4.82
CA ILE A 202 1.72 12.35 -6.26
C ILE A 202 1.45 11.03 -6.95
N ALA A 203 1.08 11.06 -8.23
CA ALA A 203 0.90 9.86 -9.02
C ALA A 203 1.53 9.98 -10.40
N GLU A 204 2.00 8.85 -10.94
CA GLU A 204 2.58 8.72 -12.25
C GLU A 204 1.92 7.57 -13.02
N ARG A 205 1.58 7.82 -14.29
CA ARG A 205 1.06 6.81 -15.20
C ARG A 205 2.20 5.98 -15.78
N LEU A 206 2.00 4.66 -15.87
CA LEU A 206 2.91 3.70 -16.48
C LEU A 206 2.29 3.15 -17.75
N GLY A 207 3.04 3.24 -18.84
CA GLY A 207 2.58 2.86 -20.17
C GLY A 207 2.82 1.39 -20.52
N PRO A 208 2.46 0.99 -21.76
CA PRO A 208 2.58 -0.38 -22.21
C PRO A 208 4.03 -0.86 -22.43
N ASP A 209 4.98 0.05 -22.53
CA ASP A 209 6.41 -0.22 -22.74
C ASP A 209 7.25 -0.03 -21.47
N ASP A 210 6.61 0.25 -20.33
CA ASP A 210 7.30 0.54 -19.08
C ASP A 210 7.51 -0.70 -18.22
N ILE A 211 8.64 -0.71 -17.53
CA ILE A 211 8.90 -1.54 -16.35
C ILE A 211 9.12 -0.58 -15.19
N ARG A 212 8.41 -0.79 -14.09
CA ARG A 212 8.58 0.00 -12.88
C ARG A 212 8.75 -0.92 -11.68
N MET A 213 9.76 -0.62 -10.87
CA MET A 213 9.91 -1.22 -9.55
C MET A 213 9.68 -0.13 -8.49
N SER A 214 8.89 -0.46 -7.47
CA SER A 214 8.77 0.32 -6.24
C SER A 214 9.38 -0.49 -5.09
N TYR A 215 10.11 0.17 -4.21
CA TYR A 215 10.79 -0.42 -3.05
C TYR A 215 10.76 0.57 -1.86
N PRO A 216 11.08 0.15 -0.63
CA PRO A 216 11.14 1.05 0.50
C PRO A 216 12.14 2.20 0.26
N GLY A 217 11.61 3.41 0.07
CA GLY A 217 12.41 4.58 -0.29
C GLY A 217 11.83 5.40 -1.45
N TYR A 218 10.67 5.01 -1.91
CA TYR A 218 9.99 5.55 -3.11
C TYR A 218 10.71 5.19 -4.43
N ILE A 219 10.33 5.82 -5.51
CA ILE A 219 10.87 5.63 -6.87
C ILE A 219 11.54 6.91 -7.37
#